data_6b2f837292717c1ea27662cfaf9481b5
#
_entry.id   6b2f837292717c1ea27662cfaf9481b5
#
_cell.length_a   1.000
_cell.length_b   1.000
_cell.length_c   1.000
_cell.angle_alpha   90.00
_cell.angle_beta   90.00
_cell.angle_gamma   90.00
#
_symmetry.space_group_name_H-M   'P 1'
#
loop_
_entity.id
_entity.type
_entity.pdbx_description
1 polymer ?
#
loop_
_entity_poly.entity_id
_entity_poly.type
_entity_poly.pdbx_seq_one_letter_code
_entity_poly.pdbx_strand_id
1 'polypeptide(L)'
;MALSAFITWFSWKPLHDVRSHGFYRFFVFESILALILLNVDYWFRDPFSPLQIVSWLLLIVALLLAIHGFYLLRVIGKPSGDFEQTTVLVKRGAYKYIRHPLYSSLLFLAWGTLFKDVSLPGALLVLVATVFLVLTARAEEAENKEKFGSAYANYMKGTRMFIPFIF
;
A
#
# COMPACT_ATOMS: atom_id res chain seq x y z
N MET A 1 13.82 -12.40 10.58
CA MET A 1 13.04 -13.16 11.60
C MET A 1 12.25 -12.23 12.52
N ALA A 2 12.85 -11.27 13.24
CA ALA A 2 12.11 -10.40 14.18
C ALA A 2 10.99 -9.55 13.50
N LEU A 3 11.27 -8.97 12.33
CA LEU A 3 10.27 -8.16 11.59
C LEU A 3 9.10 -9.01 11.09
N SER A 4 9.35 -10.19 10.55
CA SER A 4 8.30 -11.12 10.12
C SER A 4 7.43 -11.58 11.30
N ALA A 5 8.08 -11.90 12.45
CA ALA A 5 7.34 -12.21 13.67
C ALA A 5 6.45 -11.04 14.14
N PHE A 6 6.93 -9.80 14.03
CA PHE A 6 6.14 -8.61 14.33
C PHE A 6 4.97 -8.45 13.38
N ILE A 7 5.18 -8.60 12.06
CA ILE A 7 4.10 -8.55 11.05
C ILE A 7 3.04 -9.61 11.34
N THR A 8 3.46 -10.84 11.66
CA THR A 8 2.56 -11.95 12.02
C THR A 8 1.76 -11.62 13.28
N TRP A 9 2.41 -11.10 14.31
CA TRP A 9 1.74 -10.69 15.55
C TRP A 9 0.73 -9.54 15.31
N PHE A 10 1.13 -8.53 14.55
CA PHE A 10 0.27 -7.40 14.18
C PHE A 10 -0.94 -7.84 13.37
N SER A 11 -0.76 -8.82 12.49
CA SER A 11 -1.81 -9.34 11.60
C SER A 11 -2.55 -10.55 12.19
N TRP A 12 -2.29 -10.94 13.45
CA TRP A 12 -2.84 -12.15 14.04
C TRP A 12 -4.36 -12.24 13.97
N LYS A 13 -5.06 -11.19 14.37
CA LYS A 13 -6.53 -11.14 14.29
C LYS A 13 -7.06 -11.20 12.85
N PRO A 14 -6.59 -10.33 11.92
CA PRO A 14 -6.98 -10.40 10.52
C PRO A 14 -6.73 -11.74 9.83
N LEU A 15 -5.66 -12.47 10.19
CA LEU A 15 -5.32 -13.76 9.58
C LEU A 15 -6.39 -14.86 9.78
N HIS A 16 -7.28 -14.70 10.75
CA HIS A 16 -8.38 -15.65 10.98
C HIS A 16 -9.65 -15.33 10.20
N ASP A 17 -9.68 -14.22 9.45
CA ASP A 17 -10.81 -13.84 8.61
C ASP A 17 -10.35 -13.50 7.19
N VAL A 18 -10.51 -14.46 6.29
CA VAL A 18 -10.15 -14.33 4.87
C VAL A 18 -10.96 -13.26 4.10
N ARG A 19 -12.03 -12.73 4.69
CA ARG A 19 -12.81 -11.62 4.11
C ARG A 19 -12.29 -10.25 4.52
N SER A 20 -11.49 -10.20 5.57
CA SER A 20 -10.88 -8.96 6.06
C SER A 20 -9.80 -8.47 5.10
N HIS A 21 -9.77 -7.17 4.81
CA HIS A 21 -8.67 -6.54 4.07
C HIS A 21 -7.31 -6.80 4.74
N GLY A 22 -7.26 -6.92 6.06
CA GLY A 22 -6.05 -7.21 6.83
C GLY A 22 -5.45 -8.59 6.55
N PHE A 23 -6.26 -9.59 6.15
CA PHE A 23 -5.75 -10.90 5.72
C PHE A 23 -4.83 -10.76 4.50
N TYR A 24 -5.31 -10.08 3.45
CA TYR A 24 -4.53 -9.87 2.23
C TYR A 24 -3.32 -8.97 2.46
N ARG A 25 -3.46 -7.95 3.31
CA ARG A 25 -2.39 -7.02 3.66
C ARG A 25 -1.18 -7.69 4.33
N PHE A 26 -1.40 -8.76 5.07
CA PHE A 26 -0.30 -9.57 5.64
C PHE A 26 0.67 -10.04 4.54
N PHE A 27 0.14 -10.62 3.46
CA PHE A 27 0.97 -11.11 2.35
C PHE A 27 1.69 -9.98 1.61
N VAL A 28 1.11 -8.79 1.56
CA VAL A 28 1.77 -7.59 1.03
C VAL A 28 3.00 -7.26 1.86
N PHE A 29 2.86 -7.18 3.17
CA PHE A 29 3.96 -6.81 4.06
C PHE A 29 5.08 -7.84 4.05
N GLU A 30 4.78 -9.14 4.10
CA GLU A 30 5.78 -10.19 4.02
C GLU A 30 6.50 -10.19 2.66
N SER A 31 5.77 -10.00 1.56
CA SER A 31 6.37 -9.91 0.22
C SER A 31 7.31 -8.70 0.08
N ILE A 32 6.91 -7.54 0.59
CA ILE A 32 7.74 -6.33 0.57
C ILE A 32 8.95 -6.51 1.49
N LEU A 33 8.79 -7.09 2.68
CA LEU A 33 9.90 -7.38 3.59
C LEU A 33 10.91 -8.31 2.93
N ALA A 34 10.44 -9.43 2.34
CA ALA A 34 11.30 -10.36 1.63
C ALA A 34 12.04 -9.68 0.47
N LEU A 35 11.35 -8.81 -0.28
CA LEU A 35 11.93 -8.05 -1.38
C LEU A 35 13.02 -7.07 -0.91
N ILE A 36 12.78 -6.35 0.20
CA ILE A 36 13.78 -5.45 0.80
C ILE A 36 15.02 -6.23 1.23
N LEU A 37 14.83 -7.38 1.90
CA LEU A 37 15.93 -8.23 2.34
C LEU A 37 16.72 -8.82 1.17
N LEU A 38 16.02 -9.21 0.10
CA LEU A 38 16.64 -9.73 -1.13
C LEU A 38 17.55 -8.69 -1.79
N ASN A 39 17.17 -7.41 -1.72
CA ASN A 39 17.85 -6.33 -2.42
C ASN A 39 18.72 -5.44 -1.50
N VAL A 40 18.94 -5.82 -0.22
CA VAL A 40 19.60 -4.94 0.76
C VAL A 40 21.01 -4.52 0.33
N ASP A 41 21.78 -5.39 -0.30
CA ASP A 41 23.15 -5.13 -0.73
C ASP A 41 23.25 -4.22 -1.96
N TYR A 42 22.13 -3.98 -2.65
CA TYR A 42 22.06 -3.22 -3.89
C TYR A 42 21.54 -1.78 -3.70
N TRP A 43 21.17 -1.39 -2.46
CA TRP A 43 20.50 -0.10 -2.21
C TRP A 43 21.29 1.11 -2.68
N PHE A 44 22.60 1.10 -2.55
CA PHE A 44 23.49 2.21 -2.90
C PHE A 44 24.49 1.86 -4.00
N ARG A 45 24.32 0.70 -4.63
CA ARG A 45 25.17 0.27 -5.73
C ARG A 45 24.80 1.04 -7.00
N ASP A 46 25.81 1.57 -7.70
CA ASP A 46 25.67 2.32 -8.97
C ASP A 46 24.52 3.37 -8.94
N PRO A 47 24.54 4.35 -8.01
CA PRO A 47 23.38 5.18 -7.66
C PRO A 47 22.85 6.05 -8.82
N PHE A 48 23.66 6.26 -9.86
CA PHE A 48 23.30 7.05 -11.04
C PHE A 48 22.90 6.20 -12.26
N SER A 49 22.81 4.89 -12.12
CA SER A 49 22.26 4.06 -13.21
C SER A 49 20.78 4.38 -13.44
N PRO A 50 20.27 4.26 -14.68
CA PRO A 50 18.86 4.59 -14.99
C PRO A 50 17.85 3.88 -14.09
N LEU A 51 18.08 2.59 -13.79
CA LEU A 51 17.20 1.83 -12.89
C LEU A 51 17.24 2.34 -11.45
N GLN A 52 18.43 2.71 -10.96
CA GLN A 52 18.54 3.28 -9.61
C GLN A 52 17.85 4.65 -9.50
N ILE A 53 17.94 5.48 -10.54
CA ILE A 53 17.24 6.77 -10.57
C ILE A 53 15.72 6.53 -10.50
N VAL A 54 15.18 5.64 -11.35
CA VAL A 54 13.76 5.28 -11.32
C VAL A 54 13.36 4.71 -9.96
N SER A 55 14.17 3.80 -9.40
CA SER A 55 13.97 3.26 -8.05
C SER A 55 13.83 4.37 -7.01
N TRP A 56 14.80 5.29 -6.94
CA TRP A 56 14.76 6.39 -5.97
C TRP A 56 13.55 7.30 -6.15
N LEU A 57 13.15 7.61 -7.38
CA LEU A 57 11.94 8.40 -7.65
C LEU A 57 10.69 7.69 -7.10
N LEU A 58 10.54 6.37 -7.35
CA LEU A 58 9.42 5.60 -6.82
C LEU A 58 9.42 5.53 -5.29
N LEU A 59 10.59 5.35 -4.66
CA LEU A 59 10.73 5.33 -3.20
C LEU A 59 10.39 6.69 -2.57
N ILE A 60 10.79 7.79 -3.19
CA ILE A 60 10.43 9.15 -2.73
C ILE A 60 8.92 9.35 -2.85
N VAL A 61 8.31 9.00 -3.99
CA VAL A 61 6.85 9.09 -4.17
C VAL A 61 6.13 8.21 -3.14
N ALA A 62 6.62 6.99 -2.89
CA ALA A 62 6.09 6.10 -1.86
C ALA A 62 6.09 6.77 -0.48
N LEU A 63 7.21 7.35 -0.07
CA LEU A 63 7.34 8.04 1.22
C LEU A 63 6.39 9.25 1.33
N LEU A 64 6.31 10.07 0.29
CA LEU A 64 5.42 11.24 0.27
C LEU A 64 3.94 10.83 0.36
N LEU A 65 3.54 9.79 -0.38
CA LEU A 65 2.17 9.27 -0.31
C LEU A 65 1.85 8.64 1.05
N ALA A 66 2.80 7.92 1.66
CA ALA A 66 2.63 7.34 2.98
C ALA A 66 2.40 8.43 4.04
N ILE A 67 3.29 9.43 4.10
CA ILE A 67 3.19 10.54 5.05
C ILE A 67 1.90 11.32 4.84
N HIS A 68 1.63 11.74 3.61
CA HIS A 68 0.45 12.54 3.28
C HIS A 68 -0.85 11.78 3.50
N GLY A 69 -0.92 10.52 3.08
CA GLY A 69 -2.09 9.66 3.26
C GLY A 69 -2.39 9.41 4.73
N PHE A 70 -1.36 9.06 5.52
CA PHE A 70 -1.52 8.85 6.96
C PHE A 70 -1.96 10.12 7.69
N TYR A 71 -1.35 11.26 7.38
CA TYR A 71 -1.74 12.56 7.94
C TYR A 71 -3.22 12.87 7.69
N LEU A 72 -3.70 12.69 6.44
CA LEU A 72 -5.10 12.97 6.11
C LEU A 72 -6.08 12.02 6.81
N LEU A 73 -5.75 10.73 6.93
CA LEU A 73 -6.59 9.78 7.67
C LEU A 73 -6.68 10.15 9.15
N ARG A 74 -5.56 10.56 9.77
CA ARG A 74 -5.54 10.96 11.17
C ARG A 74 -6.31 12.26 11.43
N VAL A 75 -6.08 13.29 10.61
CA VAL A 75 -6.60 14.64 10.87
C VAL A 75 -8.05 14.79 10.39
N ILE A 76 -8.38 14.27 9.19
CA ILE A 76 -9.71 14.45 8.59
C ILE A 76 -10.58 13.22 8.82
N GLY A 77 -10.01 12.02 8.74
CA GLY A 77 -10.73 10.75 8.88
C GLY A 77 -11.27 10.50 10.28
N LYS A 78 -10.69 11.12 11.32
CA LYS A 78 -11.08 10.97 12.72
C LYS A 78 -11.29 9.49 13.10
N PRO A 79 -10.22 8.67 13.10
CA PRO A 79 -10.36 7.24 13.37
C PRO A 79 -10.88 6.96 14.77
N SER A 80 -11.76 5.96 14.92
CA SER A 80 -12.36 5.52 16.18
C SER A 80 -11.68 4.29 16.78
N GLY A 81 -10.44 4.02 16.44
CA GLY A 81 -9.66 2.85 16.85
C GLY A 81 -8.38 2.80 16.02
N ASP A 82 -8.22 1.76 15.22
CA ASP A 82 -7.13 1.69 14.25
C ASP A 82 -7.22 2.85 13.25
N PHE A 83 -6.07 3.33 12.78
CA PHE A 83 -6.01 4.53 11.92
C PHE A 83 -6.79 4.41 10.60
N GLU A 84 -7.12 3.20 10.18
CA GLU A 84 -7.92 2.87 8.99
C GLU A 84 -9.42 2.94 9.26
N GLN A 85 -9.85 2.80 10.53
CA GLN A 85 -11.25 2.86 10.92
C GLN A 85 -11.78 4.30 11.01
N THR A 86 -11.66 5.04 9.89
CA THR A 86 -12.09 6.44 9.83
C THR A 86 -13.59 6.58 10.00
N THR A 87 -14.04 7.56 10.78
CA THR A 87 -15.47 7.88 10.93
C THR A 87 -15.99 8.82 9.86
N VAL A 88 -15.08 9.51 9.17
CA VAL A 88 -15.36 10.48 8.10
C VAL A 88 -14.69 10.03 6.81
N LEU A 89 -15.43 10.04 5.71
CA LEU A 89 -14.90 9.74 4.38
C LEU A 89 -13.96 10.87 3.92
N VAL A 90 -12.67 10.58 3.79
CA VAL A 90 -11.64 11.53 3.37
C VAL A 90 -11.66 11.66 1.85
N LYS A 91 -11.84 12.92 1.35
CA LYS A 91 -11.88 13.25 -0.10
C LYS A 91 -10.96 14.42 -0.45
N ARG A 92 -9.90 14.66 0.33
CA ARG A 92 -8.96 15.79 0.15
C ARG A 92 -7.55 15.31 -0.14
N GLY A 93 -6.70 16.19 -0.67
CA GLY A 93 -5.32 15.89 -1.02
C GLY A 93 -5.23 14.72 -2.01
N ALA A 94 -4.39 13.74 -1.76
CA ALA A 94 -4.25 12.56 -2.60
C ALA A 94 -5.56 11.77 -2.75
N TYR A 95 -6.41 11.73 -1.70
CA TYR A 95 -7.73 11.08 -1.73
C TYR A 95 -8.73 11.76 -2.67
N LYS A 96 -8.44 12.93 -3.22
CA LYS A 96 -9.25 13.54 -4.27
C LYS A 96 -9.12 12.81 -5.61
N TYR A 97 -7.99 12.15 -5.85
CA TYR A 97 -7.64 11.53 -7.14
C TYR A 97 -7.60 10.01 -7.07
N ILE A 98 -7.10 9.46 -5.97
CA ILE A 98 -6.97 8.01 -5.73
C ILE A 98 -7.60 7.64 -4.39
N ARG A 99 -8.22 6.45 -4.33
CA ARG A 99 -8.92 5.98 -3.13
C ARG A 99 -7.98 5.44 -2.06
N HIS A 100 -6.84 4.87 -2.47
CA HIS A 100 -5.92 4.16 -1.59
C HIS A 100 -4.48 4.70 -1.64
N PRO A 101 -4.23 5.97 -1.23
CA PRO A 101 -2.87 6.54 -1.26
C PRO A 101 -1.84 5.75 -0.46
N LEU A 102 -2.25 5.16 0.68
CA LEU A 102 -1.36 4.33 1.49
C LEU A 102 -0.99 3.01 0.78
N TYR A 103 -1.95 2.39 0.07
CA TYR A 103 -1.63 1.18 -0.71
C TYR A 103 -0.85 1.53 -1.98
N SER A 104 -1.07 2.71 -2.55
CA SER A 104 -0.22 3.23 -3.63
C SER A 104 1.22 3.41 -3.16
N SER A 105 1.42 3.87 -1.92
CA SER A 105 2.77 3.98 -1.35
C SER A 105 3.45 2.63 -1.23
N LEU A 106 2.74 1.59 -0.80
CA LEU A 106 3.27 0.22 -0.75
C LEU A 106 3.55 -0.35 -2.14
N LEU A 107 2.71 -0.04 -3.14
CA LEU A 107 2.94 -0.41 -4.53
C LEU A 107 4.23 0.21 -5.07
N PHE A 108 4.41 1.52 -4.90
CA PHE A 108 5.63 2.21 -5.33
C PHE A 108 6.86 1.78 -4.53
N LEU A 109 6.71 1.45 -3.24
CA LEU A 109 7.79 0.87 -2.43
C LEU A 109 8.23 -0.48 -3.00
N ALA A 110 7.30 -1.37 -3.32
CA ALA A 110 7.60 -2.69 -3.88
C ALA A 110 8.31 -2.57 -5.23
N TRP A 111 7.76 -1.82 -6.18
CA TRP A 111 8.37 -1.61 -7.49
C TRP A 111 9.70 -0.85 -7.41
N GLY A 112 9.79 0.17 -6.56
CA GLY A 112 11.05 0.90 -6.32
C GLY A 112 12.13 -0.01 -5.75
N THR A 113 11.78 -0.92 -4.85
CA THR A 113 12.73 -1.89 -4.30
C THR A 113 13.15 -2.93 -5.34
N LEU A 114 12.25 -3.41 -6.22
CA LEU A 114 12.62 -4.30 -7.32
C LEU A 114 13.69 -3.68 -8.22
N PHE A 115 13.56 -2.38 -8.53
CA PHE A 115 14.51 -1.70 -9.42
C PHE A 115 15.87 -1.43 -8.79
N LYS A 116 16.10 -1.80 -7.52
CA LYS A 116 17.44 -1.84 -6.91
C LYS A 116 18.32 -2.93 -7.54
N ASP A 117 17.74 -4.13 -7.72
CA ASP A 117 18.31 -5.23 -8.49
C ASP A 117 17.19 -6.08 -9.08
N VAL A 118 17.05 -6.06 -10.41
CA VAL A 118 15.97 -6.77 -11.08
C VAL A 118 16.34 -8.25 -11.20
N SER A 119 15.63 -9.08 -10.45
CA SER A 119 15.82 -10.53 -10.42
C SER A 119 14.47 -11.25 -10.57
N LEU A 120 14.49 -12.51 -11.02
CA LEU A 120 13.27 -13.31 -11.14
C LEU A 120 12.56 -13.49 -9.79
N PRO A 121 13.24 -13.84 -8.68
CA PRO A 121 12.60 -13.89 -7.36
C PRO A 121 11.99 -12.54 -6.95
N GLY A 122 12.71 -11.44 -7.19
CA GLY A 122 12.22 -10.09 -6.92
C GLY A 122 10.96 -9.76 -7.73
N ALA A 123 10.94 -10.09 -9.02
CA ALA A 123 9.76 -9.89 -9.88
C ALA A 123 8.55 -10.70 -9.38
N LEU A 124 8.75 -11.94 -8.96
CA LEU A 124 7.66 -12.76 -8.38
C LEU A 124 7.12 -12.14 -7.09
N LEU A 125 7.98 -11.68 -6.19
CA LEU A 125 7.57 -11.03 -4.94
C LEU A 125 6.77 -9.75 -5.21
N VAL A 126 7.19 -8.92 -6.17
CA VAL A 126 6.44 -7.70 -6.54
C VAL A 126 5.09 -8.03 -7.16
N LEU A 127 5.01 -9.07 -7.99
CA LEU A 127 3.72 -9.52 -8.54
C LEU A 127 2.78 -10.00 -7.44
N VAL A 128 3.27 -10.81 -6.50
CA VAL A 128 2.50 -11.24 -5.32
C VAL A 128 2.03 -10.02 -4.53
N ALA A 129 2.94 -9.09 -4.17
CA ALA A 129 2.56 -7.87 -3.46
C ALA A 129 1.50 -7.06 -4.21
N THR A 130 1.64 -6.90 -5.54
CA THR A 130 0.69 -6.15 -6.37
C THR A 130 -0.69 -6.80 -6.37
N VAL A 131 -0.77 -8.13 -6.56
CA VAL A 131 -2.04 -8.87 -6.53
C VAL A 131 -2.71 -8.72 -5.17
N PHE A 132 -1.97 -8.96 -4.10
CA PHE A 132 -2.53 -8.84 -2.75
C PHE A 132 -2.89 -7.41 -2.36
N LEU A 133 -2.22 -6.37 -2.88
CA LEU A 133 -2.64 -4.97 -2.73
C LEU A 133 -3.99 -4.71 -3.39
N VAL A 134 -4.22 -5.25 -4.59
CA VAL A 134 -5.52 -5.13 -5.27
C VAL A 134 -6.61 -5.82 -4.48
N LEU A 135 -6.35 -7.03 -3.95
CA LEU A 135 -7.31 -7.77 -3.12
C LEU A 135 -7.61 -7.02 -1.82
N THR A 136 -6.59 -6.49 -1.15
CA THR A 136 -6.75 -5.66 0.05
C THR A 136 -7.63 -4.44 -0.21
N ALA A 137 -7.35 -3.69 -1.29
CA ALA A 137 -8.13 -2.52 -1.65
C ALA A 137 -9.59 -2.87 -1.97
N ARG A 138 -9.84 -3.97 -2.67
CA ARG A 138 -11.20 -4.43 -2.99
C ARG A 138 -11.99 -4.83 -1.75
N ALA A 139 -11.34 -5.53 -0.80
CA ALA A 139 -11.97 -5.88 0.47
C ALA A 139 -12.33 -4.62 1.28
N GLU A 140 -11.39 -3.67 1.41
CA GLU A 140 -11.66 -2.39 2.08
C GLU A 140 -12.74 -1.56 1.34
N GLU A 141 -12.79 -1.58 0.01
CA GLU A 141 -13.86 -0.90 -0.74
C GLU A 141 -15.25 -1.52 -0.46
N ALA A 142 -15.34 -2.84 -0.23
CA ALA A 142 -16.58 -3.48 0.18
C ALA A 142 -17.00 -3.02 1.59
N GLU A 143 -16.09 -3.05 2.55
CA GLU A 143 -16.31 -2.55 3.92
C GLU A 143 -16.72 -1.06 3.92
N ASN A 144 -16.05 -0.22 3.12
CA ASN A 144 -16.37 1.19 3.00
C ASN A 144 -17.72 1.47 2.31
N LYS A 145 -18.15 0.62 1.37
CA LYS A 145 -19.50 0.70 0.79
C LYS A 145 -20.58 0.39 1.82
N GLU A 146 -20.37 -0.61 2.67
CA GLU A 146 -21.29 -0.91 3.75
C GLU A 146 -21.36 0.25 4.76
N LYS A 147 -20.20 0.82 5.11
CA LYS A 147 -20.07 1.88 6.11
C LYS A 147 -20.62 3.24 5.66
N PHE A 148 -20.27 3.68 4.45
CA PHE A 148 -20.57 5.03 3.93
C PHE A 148 -21.66 5.03 2.84
N GLY A 149 -22.16 3.89 2.42
CA GLY A 149 -23.25 3.74 1.46
C GLY A 149 -23.03 4.48 0.14
N SER A 150 -24.07 5.21 -0.26
CA SER A 150 -24.08 5.98 -1.53
C SER A 150 -22.99 7.07 -1.60
N ALA A 151 -22.54 7.61 -0.47
CA ALA A 151 -21.48 8.60 -0.42
C ALA A 151 -20.14 8.03 -0.93
N TYR A 152 -19.83 6.76 -0.57
CA TYR A 152 -18.66 6.06 -1.08
C TYR A 152 -18.80 5.62 -2.53
N ALA A 153 -19.98 5.13 -2.91
CA ALA A 153 -20.27 4.75 -4.29
C ALA A 153 -20.09 5.92 -5.27
N ASN A 154 -20.54 7.12 -4.89
CA ASN A 154 -20.34 8.34 -5.68
C ASN A 154 -18.87 8.80 -5.69
N TYR A 155 -18.14 8.64 -4.58
CA TYR A 155 -16.72 8.93 -4.51
C TYR A 155 -15.91 8.03 -5.47
N MET A 156 -16.25 6.75 -5.57
CA MET A 156 -15.60 5.80 -6.48
C MET A 156 -15.74 6.19 -7.96
N LYS A 157 -16.84 6.82 -8.37
CA LYS A 157 -17.06 7.25 -9.76
C LYS A 157 -16.05 8.31 -10.21
N GLY A 158 -15.60 9.16 -9.30
CA GLY A 158 -14.68 10.28 -9.57
C GLY A 158 -13.21 10.00 -9.27
N THR A 159 -12.87 8.81 -8.75
CA THR A 159 -11.51 8.50 -8.30
C THR A 159 -11.01 7.17 -8.85
N ARG A 160 -9.68 6.99 -8.88
CA ARG A 160 -9.03 5.73 -9.25
C ARG A 160 -8.56 4.97 -8.01
N MET A 161 -8.13 3.71 -8.19
CA MET A 161 -7.69 2.88 -7.06
C MET A 161 -6.32 3.33 -6.54
N PHE A 162 -5.28 3.28 -7.35
CA PHE A 162 -3.88 3.51 -6.96
C PHE A 162 -3.16 4.60 -7.75
N ILE A 163 -3.43 4.75 -9.04
CA ILE A 163 -2.72 5.68 -9.93
C ILE A 163 -3.73 6.67 -10.51
N PRO A 164 -3.51 7.99 -10.32
CA PRO A 164 -4.42 9.00 -10.85
C PRO A 164 -4.66 8.82 -12.35
N PHE A 165 -5.90 8.91 -12.77
CA PHE A 165 -6.37 8.84 -14.16
C PHE A 165 -6.22 7.48 -14.86
N ILE A 166 -5.45 6.51 -14.30
CA ILE A 166 -5.16 5.22 -14.93
C ILE A 166 -5.89 4.09 -14.21
N PHE A 167 -5.51 3.83 -12.96
CA PHE A 167 -5.96 2.63 -12.23
C PHE A 167 -6.21 2.89 -10.74
#